data_6962e975c334e39ac8ececb131b27195
#
_entry.id   6962e975c334e39ac8ececb131b27195
#
_cell.length_a   1.000
_cell.length_b   1.000
_cell.length_c   1.000
_cell.angle_alpha   90.00
_cell.angle_beta   90.00
_cell.angle_gamma   90.00
#
_symmetry.space_group_name_H-M   'P 1'
#
loop_
_entity.id
_entity.type
_entity.pdbx_description
1 polymer ?
#
loop_
_entity_poly.entity_id
_entity_poly.type
_entity_poly.pdbx_seq_one_letter_code
_entity_poly.pdbx_strand_id
1 'polypeptide(L)'
;MYSDLFSQKSVQDLLTVLPSLPFAVWETFYVTVVSTALSLVIGLPLGVLLVAGEKNGVLPLPRWLMQVLNVLINLLRSIPFLILMIMVFPLSRLLIGTAVGTTATIVPLVAAAFPFVARLVESSLREVDGNIIEAAQSMGATPMQIICKVMIPESVPSLIQNVTIALTTILGYSAMSGIIGGGGLGKIAIDYGYYRYKYLVMLVAVVILVLLVQVFQSLGTWLSKTCDKRLKQ
;
A
#
# COMPACT_ATOMS: atom_id res chain seq x y z
N MET A 1 29.03 18.01 -14.84
CA MET A 1 28.13 17.25 -13.98
C MET A 1 27.40 16.13 -14.73
N TYR A 2 26.88 16.35 -15.94
CA TYR A 2 26.26 15.25 -16.72
C TYR A 2 27.24 14.50 -17.63
N SER A 3 28.38 15.07 -17.98
CA SER A 3 29.43 14.46 -18.80
C SER A 3 30.09 13.23 -18.17
N ASP A 4 30.00 13.11 -16.84
CA ASP A 4 30.68 12.05 -16.09
C ASP A 4 29.75 10.86 -15.74
N LEU A 5 28.48 10.91 -16.14
CA LEU A 5 27.49 9.86 -15.86
C LEU A 5 27.93 8.49 -16.41
N PHE A 6 28.59 8.46 -17.57
CA PHE A 6 29.09 7.26 -18.22
C PHE A 6 30.63 7.17 -18.20
N SER A 7 31.29 7.85 -17.25
CA SER A 7 32.71 7.72 -17.06
C SER A 7 33.07 6.30 -16.63
N GLN A 8 34.31 5.85 -16.94
CA GLN A 8 34.80 4.54 -16.48
C GLN A 8 34.65 4.35 -14.97
N LYS A 9 34.81 5.42 -14.20
CA LYS A 9 34.62 5.42 -12.74
C LYS A 9 33.17 5.14 -12.35
N SER A 10 32.19 5.76 -13.02
CA SER A 10 30.75 5.54 -12.75
C SER A 10 30.34 4.10 -13.09
N VAL A 11 30.89 3.52 -14.14
CA VAL A 11 30.64 2.11 -14.51
C VAL A 11 31.28 1.17 -13.48
N GLN A 12 32.49 1.43 -13.01
CA GLN A 12 33.13 0.66 -11.93
C GLN A 12 32.32 0.72 -10.63
N ASP A 13 31.81 1.90 -10.27
CA ASP A 13 30.93 2.07 -9.10
C ASP A 13 29.66 1.24 -9.23
N LEU A 14 29.05 1.20 -10.41
CA LEU A 14 27.88 0.35 -10.66
C LEU A 14 28.24 -1.14 -10.51
N LEU A 15 29.35 -1.59 -11.08
CA LEU A 15 29.79 -2.98 -11.00
C LEU A 15 30.03 -3.44 -9.56
N THR A 16 30.48 -2.55 -8.66
CA THR A 16 30.63 -2.88 -7.23
C THR A 16 29.30 -3.06 -6.50
N VAL A 17 28.24 -2.39 -6.95
CA VAL A 17 26.90 -2.45 -6.33
C VAL A 17 26.01 -3.52 -6.97
N LEU A 18 26.31 -3.91 -8.21
CA LEU A 18 25.52 -4.86 -9.00
C LEU A 18 25.20 -6.17 -8.25
N PRO A 19 26.13 -6.81 -7.50
CA PRO A 19 25.83 -8.03 -6.75
C PRO A 19 24.79 -7.85 -5.62
N SER A 20 24.62 -6.63 -5.11
CA SER A 20 23.66 -6.33 -4.04
C SER A 20 22.27 -5.99 -4.57
N LEU A 21 22.10 -5.67 -5.85
CA LEU A 21 20.81 -5.30 -6.44
C LEU A 21 19.75 -6.40 -6.34
N PRO A 22 20.03 -7.69 -6.64
CA PRO A 22 19.01 -8.74 -6.55
C PRO A 22 18.46 -8.89 -5.14
N PHE A 23 19.31 -8.79 -4.13
CA PHE A 23 18.87 -8.82 -2.74
C PHE A 23 18.03 -7.59 -2.37
N ALA A 24 18.42 -6.41 -2.82
CA ALA A 24 17.66 -5.18 -2.61
C ALA A 24 16.28 -5.21 -3.32
N VAL A 25 16.20 -5.81 -4.51
CA VAL A 25 14.92 -6.07 -5.21
C VAL A 25 14.03 -6.96 -4.36
N TRP A 26 14.58 -8.06 -3.84
CA TRP A 26 13.84 -8.97 -2.96
C TRP A 26 13.35 -8.28 -1.68
N GLU A 27 14.20 -7.48 -1.02
CA GLU A 27 13.82 -6.71 0.17
C GLU A 27 12.66 -5.75 -0.13
N THR A 28 12.76 -5.00 -1.23
CA THR A 28 11.70 -4.07 -1.66
C THR A 28 10.39 -4.81 -1.94
N PHE A 29 10.46 -5.92 -2.69
CA PHE A 29 9.30 -6.76 -2.99
C PHE A 29 8.67 -7.30 -1.70
N TYR A 30 9.46 -7.92 -0.83
CA TYR A 30 9.03 -8.51 0.43
C TYR A 30 8.33 -7.49 1.33
N VAL A 31 8.98 -6.35 1.58
CA VAL A 31 8.43 -5.30 2.44
C VAL A 31 7.12 -4.76 1.86
N THR A 32 7.07 -4.50 0.56
CA THR A 32 5.89 -3.97 -0.12
C THR A 32 4.71 -4.94 -0.01
N VAL A 33 4.91 -6.21 -0.36
CA VAL A 33 3.84 -7.21 -0.35
C VAL A 33 3.33 -7.48 1.07
N VAL A 34 4.24 -7.68 2.03
CA VAL A 34 3.86 -7.95 3.42
C VAL A 34 3.15 -6.74 4.05
N SER A 35 3.68 -5.53 3.84
CA SER A 35 3.02 -4.32 4.36
C SER A 35 1.64 -4.10 3.73
N THR A 36 1.48 -4.38 2.43
CA THR A 36 0.18 -4.28 1.75
C THR A 36 -0.80 -5.31 2.31
N ALA A 37 -0.38 -6.56 2.47
CA ALA A 37 -1.23 -7.63 3.02
C ALA A 37 -1.70 -7.29 4.45
N LEU A 38 -0.79 -6.87 5.33
CA LEU A 38 -1.13 -6.48 6.70
C LEU A 38 -2.04 -5.24 6.74
N SER A 39 -1.76 -4.25 5.86
CA SER A 39 -2.62 -3.07 5.74
C SER A 39 -4.02 -3.42 5.24
N LEU A 40 -4.14 -4.42 4.37
CA LEU A 40 -5.44 -4.91 3.89
C LEU A 40 -6.20 -5.66 4.99
N VAL A 41 -5.52 -6.49 5.79
CA VAL A 41 -6.14 -7.20 6.93
C VAL A 41 -6.78 -6.22 7.93
N ILE A 42 -6.16 -5.05 8.14
CA ILE A 42 -6.70 -4.01 9.04
C ILE A 42 -7.67 -3.09 8.28
N GLY A 43 -7.30 -2.67 7.08
CA GLY A 43 -8.02 -1.67 6.30
C GLY A 43 -9.34 -2.17 5.72
N LEU A 44 -9.43 -3.46 5.33
CA LEU A 44 -10.66 -4.02 4.77
C LEU A 44 -11.80 -4.03 5.79
N PRO A 45 -11.67 -4.56 7.02
CA PRO A 45 -12.73 -4.46 8.03
C PRO A 45 -13.11 -3.01 8.34
N LEU A 46 -12.13 -2.10 8.42
CA LEU A 46 -12.40 -0.68 8.67
C LEU A 46 -13.18 -0.04 7.52
N GLY A 47 -12.80 -0.31 6.27
CA GLY A 47 -13.51 0.19 5.09
C GLY A 47 -14.93 -0.33 5.00
N VAL A 48 -15.14 -1.62 5.32
CA VAL A 48 -16.49 -2.21 5.44
C VAL A 48 -17.30 -1.49 6.50
N LEU A 49 -16.71 -1.25 7.69
CA LEU A 49 -17.40 -0.54 8.77
C LEU A 49 -17.77 0.89 8.39
N LEU A 50 -16.91 1.58 7.61
CA LEU A 50 -17.19 2.94 7.16
C LEU A 50 -18.44 3.03 6.26
N VAL A 51 -18.72 2.00 5.44
CA VAL A 51 -19.90 1.95 4.57
C VAL A 51 -21.10 1.34 5.30
N ALA A 52 -20.93 0.15 5.85
CA ALA A 52 -22.01 -0.59 6.49
C ALA A 52 -22.54 0.10 7.76
N GLY A 53 -21.68 0.83 8.48
CA GLY A 53 -21.98 1.52 9.72
C GLY A 53 -22.67 2.87 9.56
N GLU A 54 -22.87 3.37 8.35
CA GLU A 54 -23.59 4.63 8.11
C GLU A 54 -25.05 4.55 8.57
N LYS A 55 -25.69 5.73 8.74
CA LYS A 55 -27.08 5.83 9.21
C LYS A 55 -28.05 5.01 8.38
N ASN A 56 -27.81 4.94 7.06
CA ASN A 56 -28.64 4.19 6.10
C ASN A 56 -27.93 2.93 5.59
N GLY A 57 -26.83 2.53 6.25
CA GLY A 57 -26.08 1.32 5.90
C GLY A 57 -26.75 0.06 6.39
N VAL A 58 -26.20 -1.09 6.02
CA VAL A 58 -26.74 -2.41 6.37
C VAL A 58 -26.56 -2.79 7.85
N LEU A 59 -25.61 -2.13 8.57
CA LEU A 59 -25.32 -2.35 9.99
C LEU A 59 -25.13 -1.00 10.69
N PRO A 60 -26.18 -0.18 10.87
CA PRO A 60 -26.04 1.19 11.36
C PRO A 60 -25.38 1.24 12.74
N LEU A 61 -24.27 1.98 12.85
CA LEU A 61 -23.53 2.20 14.08
C LEU A 61 -23.89 3.55 14.71
N PRO A 62 -23.65 3.74 16.03
CA PRO A 62 -23.85 5.02 16.70
C PRO A 62 -23.05 6.13 16.00
N ARG A 63 -23.67 7.29 15.81
CA ARG A 63 -23.07 8.44 15.11
C ARG A 63 -21.72 8.86 15.68
N TRP A 64 -21.58 8.87 17.01
CA TRP A 64 -20.34 9.25 17.66
C TRP A 64 -19.18 8.30 17.27
N LEU A 65 -19.44 6.98 17.18
CA LEU A 65 -18.44 5.99 16.80
C LEU A 65 -17.99 6.21 15.35
N MET A 66 -18.93 6.44 14.43
CA MET A 66 -18.62 6.74 13.03
C MET A 66 -17.83 8.04 12.89
N GLN A 67 -18.16 9.06 13.67
CA GLN A 67 -17.38 10.31 13.70
C GLN A 67 -15.96 10.08 14.18
N VAL A 68 -15.76 9.34 15.28
CA VAL A 68 -14.43 9.02 15.81
C VAL A 68 -13.60 8.25 14.79
N LEU A 69 -14.19 7.21 14.16
CA LEU A 69 -13.48 6.44 13.11
C LEU A 69 -13.08 7.31 11.93
N ASN A 70 -13.99 8.15 11.43
CA ASN A 70 -13.70 9.06 10.33
C ASN A 70 -12.61 10.07 10.67
N VAL A 71 -12.66 10.68 11.85
CA VAL A 71 -11.64 11.63 12.32
C VAL A 71 -10.29 10.95 12.47
N LEU A 72 -10.23 9.78 13.10
CA LEU A 72 -9.00 9.03 13.31
C LEU A 72 -8.32 8.66 11.97
N ILE A 73 -9.10 8.09 11.04
CA ILE A 73 -8.59 7.74 9.71
C ILE A 73 -8.09 8.98 8.96
N ASN A 74 -8.82 10.09 9.02
CA ASN A 74 -8.42 11.33 8.35
C ASN A 74 -7.17 11.93 8.99
N LEU A 75 -7.05 11.93 10.31
CA LEU A 75 -5.86 12.41 11.03
C LEU A 75 -4.61 11.63 10.64
N LEU A 76 -4.68 10.30 10.67
CA LEU A 76 -3.55 9.44 10.30
C LEU A 76 -3.10 9.65 8.84
N ARG A 77 -4.03 9.88 7.93
CA ARG A 77 -3.73 10.19 6.52
C ARG A 77 -3.17 11.60 6.30
N SER A 78 -3.42 12.52 7.23
CA SER A 78 -2.94 13.91 7.12
C SER A 78 -1.48 14.05 7.55
N ILE A 79 -0.92 13.06 8.26
CA ILE A 79 0.48 13.10 8.69
C ILE A 79 1.38 12.73 7.52
N PRO A 80 2.38 13.57 7.17
CA PRO A 80 3.36 13.22 6.15
C PRO A 80 4.07 11.90 6.47
N PHE A 81 4.21 11.01 5.48
CA PHE A 81 4.70 9.64 5.67
C PHE A 81 6.02 9.57 6.46
N LEU A 82 7.03 10.38 6.10
CA LEU A 82 8.32 10.38 6.79
C LEU A 82 8.21 10.74 8.28
N ILE A 83 7.32 11.68 8.62
CA ILE A 83 7.09 12.07 10.02
C ILE A 83 6.39 10.94 10.78
N LEU A 84 5.34 10.38 10.19
CA LEU A 84 4.61 9.25 10.78
C LEU A 84 5.55 8.06 11.00
N MET A 85 6.43 7.78 10.06
CA MET A 85 7.40 6.69 10.16
C MET A 85 8.32 6.87 11.38
N ILE A 86 8.84 8.08 11.62
CA ILE A 86 9.67 8.39 12.81
C ILE A 86 8.84 8.27 14.08
N MET A 87 7.59 8.74 14.10
CA MET A 87 6.69 8.63 15.24
C MET A 87 6.40 7.18 15.63
N VAL A 88 6.38 6.27 14.66
CA VAL A 88 6.07 4.84 14.86
C VAL A 88 7.31 4.00 15.23
N PHE A 89 8.52 4.55 15.21
CA PHE A 89 9.75 3.84 15.61
C PHE A 89 9.69 3.18 17.00
N PRO A 90 9.15 3.81 18.07
CA PRO A 90 9.00 3.14 19.35
C PRO A 90 8.15 1.87 19.27
N LEU A 91 7.10 1.87 18.43
CA LEU A 91 6.25 0.70 18.18
C LEU A 91 7.02 -0.38 17.41
N SER A 92 7.84 -0.02 16.41
CA SER A 92 8.72 -0.98 15.71
C SER A 92 9.69 -1.67 16.66
N ARG A 93 10.29 -0.91 17.59
CA ARG A 93 11.16 -1.47 18.64
C ARG A 93 10.43 -2.43 19.57
N LEU A 94 9.19 -2.10 19.94
CA LEU A 94 8.38 -2.93 20.82
C LEU A 94 7.99 -4.27 20.14
N LEU A 95 7.63 -4.24 18.84
CA LEU A 95 7.11 -5.40 18.12
C LEU A 95 8.21 -6.27 17.52
N ILE A 96 9.30 -5.66 17.04
CA ILE A 96 10.36 -6.32 16.26
C ILE A 96 11.70 -6.32 17.00
N GLY A 97 11.85 -5.51 18.05
CA GLY A 97 13.10 -5.36 18.81
C GLY A 97 14.07 -4.32 18.22
N THR A 98 13.83 -3.81 17.02
CA THR A 98 14.65 -2.79 16.36
C THR A 98 13.77 -1.76 15.63
N ALA A 99 14.30 -0.54 15.45
CA ALA A 99 13.66 0.51 14.66
C ALA A 99 14.29 0.65 13.27
N VAL A 100 15.40 -0.05 13.00
CA VAL A 100 16.20 0.07 11.77
C VAL A 100 16.26 -1.30 11.08
N GLY A 101 16.31 -1.28 9.75
CA GLY A 101 16.37 -2.48 8.93
C GLY A 101 15.07 -2.76 8.19
N THR A 102 15.16 -3.66 7.22
CA THR A 102 14.09 -3.98 6.26
C THR A 102 12.80 -4.42 6.95
N THR A 103 12.89 -5.35 7.92
CA THR A 103 11.71 -5.86 8.63
C THR A 103 11.09 -4.81 9.56
N ALA A 104 11.92 -3.96 10.19
CA ALA A 104 11.45 -2.92 11.08
C ALA A 104 10.60 -1.86 10.37
N THR A 105 10.82 -1.64 9.07
CA THR A 105 10.06 -0.68 8.27
C THR A 105 8.64 -1.14 7.94
N ILE A 106 8.32 -2.44 8.09
CA ILE A 106 6.97 -2.96 7.86
C ILE A 106 5.97 -2.29 8.81
N VAL A 107 6.32 -2.11 10.08
CA VAL A 107 5.40 -1.55 11.08
C VAL A 107 4.95 -0.12 10.73
N PRO A 108 5.84 0.85 10.48
CA PRO A 108 5.43 2.19 10.08
C PRO A 108 4.78 2.23 8.68
N LEU A 109 5.16 1.35 7.75
CA LEU A 109 4.49 1.26 6.46
C LEU A 109 3.03 0.82 6.62
N VAL A 110 2.77 -0.19 7.46
CA VAL A 110 1.41 -0.63 7.78
C VAL A 110 0.63 0.49 8.47
N ALA A 111 1.25 1.17 9.46
CA ALA A 111 0.61 2.27 10.19
C ALA A 111 0.21 3.44 9.27
N ALA A 112 1.00 3.74 8.25
CA ALA A 112 0.69 4.76 7.25
C ALA A 112 -0.35 4.29 6.23
N ALA A 113 -0.31 3.01 5.86
CA ALA A 113 -1.08 2.50 4.74
C ALA A 113 -2.48 2.03 5.13
N PHE A 114 -2.72 1.45 6.34
CA PHE A 114 -4.04 0.92 6.67
C PHE A 114 -5.18 1.95 6.62
N PRO A 115 -5.00 3.24 7.02
CA PRO A 115 -6.08 4.23 6.90
C PRO A 115 -6.38 4.59 5.44
N PHE A 116 -5.34 4.58 4.60
CA PHE A 116 -5.46 4.78 3.17
C PHE A 116 -6.19 3.61 2.51
N VAL A 117 -5.81 2.37 2.84
CA VAL A 117 -6.48 1.15 2.37
C VAL A 117 -7.95 1.12 2.80
N ALA A 118 -8.26 1.52 4.04
CA ALA A 118 -9.64 1.60 4.52
C ALA A 118 -10.51 2.52 3.64
N ARG A 119 -9.98 3.67 3.21
CA ARG A 119 -10.68 4.58 2.30
C ARG A 119 -10.81 4.03 0.88
N LEU A 120 -9.82 3.32 0.40
CA LEU A 120 -9.91 2.64 -0.90
C LEU A 120 -10.97 1.53 -0.89
N VAL A 121 -11.03 0.75 0.19
CA VAL A 121 -12.09 -0.27 0.38
C VAL A 121 -13.46 0.40 0.48
N GLU A 122 -13.58 1.46 1.26
CA GLU A 122 -14.82 2.25 1.33
C GLU A 122 -15.27 2.70 -0.06
N SER A 123 -14.35 3.25 -0.87
CA SER A 123 -14.64 3.68 -2.24
C SER A 123 -15.17 2.54 -3.10
N SER A 124 -14.51 1.37 -3.05
CA SER A 124 -14.95 0.19 -3.80
C SER A 124 -16.33 -0.30 -3.41
N LEU A 125 -16.63 -0.31 -2.12
CA LEU A 125 -17.93 -0.78 -1.62
C LEU A 125 -19.08 0.20 -1.94
N ARG A 126 -18.79 1.48 -2.09
CA ARG A 126 -19.76 2.51 -2.50
C ARG A 126 -20.16 2.41 -3.98
N GLU A 127 -19.38 1.70 -4.79
CA GLU A 127 -19.72 1.45 -6.21
C GLU A 127 -20.80 0.37 -6.39
N VAL A 128 -21.12 -0.38 -5.32
CA VAL A 128 -22.18 -1.41 -5.37
C VAL A 128 -23.55 -0.74 -5.48
N ASP A 129 -24.34 -1.19 -6.45
CA ASP A 129 -25.68 -0.65 -6.69
C ASP A 129 -26.58 -0.89 -5.46
N GLY A 130 -27.18 0.20 -4.95
CA GLY A 130 -28.11 0.18 -3.83
C GLY A 130 -29.30 -0.75 -4.06
N ASN A 131 -29.79 -0.87 -5.29
CA ASN A 131 -30.91 -1.75 -5.62
C ASN A 131 -30.61 -3.23 -5.34
N ILE A 132 -29.34 -3.66 -5.54
CA ILE A 132 -28.94 -5.04 -5.22
C ILE A 132 -28.95 -5.26 -3.71
N ILE A 133 -28.55 -4.25 -2.93
CA ILE A 133 -28.58 -4.29 -1.46
C ILE A 133 -30.03 -4.34 -0.96
N GLU A 134 -30.91 -3.50 -1.50
CA GLU A 134 -32.33 -3.48 -1.16
C GLU A 134 -33.04 -4.80 -1.53
N ALA A 135 -32.73 -5.38 -2.68
CA ALA A 135 -33.25 -6.69 -3.08
C ALA A 135 -32.82 -7.78 -2.07
N ALA A 136 -31.55 -7.79 -1.66
CA ALA A 136 -31.07 -8.74 -0.66
C ALA A 136 -31.76 -8.55 0.72
N GLN A 137 -31.99 -7.30 1.13
CA GLN A 137 -32.76 -6.99 2.36
C GLN A 137 -34.21 -7.47 2.27
N SER A 138 -34.87 -7.26 1.13
CA SER A 138 -36.24 -7.70 0.89
C SER A 138 -36.38 -9.23 0.92
N MET A 139 -35.32 -9.96 0.56
CA MET A 139 -35.26 -11.43 0.70
C MET A 139 -34.92 -11.90 2.13
N GLY A 140 -34.81 -10.99 3.10
CA GLY A 140 -34.53 -11.33 4.49
C GLY A 140 -33.07 -11.66 4.80
N ALA A 141 -32.13 -11.23 3.96
CA ALA A 141 -30.69 -11.45 4.22
C ALA A 141 -30.23 -10.66 5.45
N THR A 142 -29.42 -11.30 6.31
CA THR A 142 -28.85 -10.62 7.47
C THR A 142 -27.73 -9.64 7.03
N PRO A 143 -27.41 -8.59 7.84
CA PRO A 143 -26.36 -7.63 7.53
C PRO A 143 -25.03 -8.27 7.13
N MET A 144 -24.60 -9.30 7.86
CA MET A 144 -23.34 -10.01 7.55
C MET A 144 -23.43 -10.79 6.23
N GLN A 145 -24.60 -11.34 5.90
CA GLN A 145 -24.81 -11.99 4.60
C GLN A 145 -24.75 -10.98 3.46
N ILE A 146 -25.32 -9.80 3.63
CA ILE A 146 -25.27 -8.73 2.63
C ILE A 146 -23.82 -8.28 2.42
N ILE A 147 -23.05 -8.04 3.48
CA ILE A 147 -21.66 -7.64 3.40
C ILE A 147 -20.82 -8.71 2.68
N CYS A 148 -20.88 -9.97 3.15
CA CYS A 148 -19.97 -11.02 2.67
C CYS A 148 -20.41 -11.67 1.35
N LYS A 149 -21.71 -11.71 1.04
CA LYS A 149 -22.23 -12.43 -0.15
C LYS A 149 -22.69 -11.48 -1.26
N VAL A 150 -22.86 -10.19 -0.99
CA VAL A 150 -23.31 -9.20 -1.96
C VAL A 150 -22.26 -8.10 -2.13
N MET A 151 -22.00 -7.29 -1.09
CA MET A 151 -21.17 -6.09 -1.22
C MET A 151 -19.72 -6.44 -1.59
N ILE A 152 -19.06 -7.33 -0.84
CA ILE A 152 -17.67 -7.69 -1.12
C ILE A 152 -17.52 -8.38 -2.48
N PRO A 153 -18.29 -9.42 -2.84
CA PRO A 153 -18.16 -10.08 -4.13
C PRO A 153 -18.44 -9.19 -5.33
N GLU A 154 -19.43 -8.27 -5.22
CA GLU A 154 -19.77 -7.34 -6.30
C GLU A 154 -18.68 -6.26 -6.50
N SER A 155 -17.98 -5.88 -5.44
CA SER A 155 -16.90 -4.89 -5.48
C SER A 155 -15.52 -5.48 -5.79
N VAL A 156 -15.37 -6.81 -5.98
CA VAL A 156 -14.06 -7.46 -6.20
C VAL A 156 -13.23 -6.81 -7.30
N PRO A 157 -13.74 -6.46 -8.50
CA PRO A 157 -12.94 -5.83 -9.53
C PRO A 157 -12.34 -4.49 -9.08
N SER A 158 -13.15 -3.65 -8.45
CA SER A 158 -12.72 -2.35 -7.90
C SER A 158 -11.78 -2.52 -6.72
N LEU A 159 -12.03 -3.49 -5.83
CA LEU A 159 -11.13 -3.82 -4.71
C LEU A 159 -9.74 -4.23 -5.21
N ILE A 160 -9.64 -5.09 -6.24
CA ILE A 160 -8.35 -5.49 -6.83
C ILE A 160 -7.60 -4.26 -7.37
N GLN A 161 -8.30 -3.38 -8.08
CA GLN A 161 -7.71 -2.16 -8.61
C GLN A 161 -7.22 -1.24 -7.50
N ASN A 162 -8.00 -1.05 -6.45
CA ASN A 162 -7.66 -0.23 -5.29
C ASN A 162 -6.52 -0.84 -4.45
N VAL A 163 -6.47 -2.18 -4.30
CA VAL A 163 -5.32 -2.87 -3.69
C VAL A 163 -4.05 -2.68 -4.51
N THR A 164 -4.16 -2.68 -5.84
CA THR A 164 -3.02 -2.39 -6.72
C THR A 164 -2.49 -0.97 -6.52
N ILE A 165 -3.39 0.01 -6.40
CA ILE A 165 -3.01 1.40 -6.06
C ILE A 165 -2.33 1.46 -4.70
N ALA A 166 -2.86 0.76 -3.69
CA ALA A 166 -2.24 0.70 -2.37
C ALA A 166 -0.84 0.10 -2.43
N LEU A 167 -0.66 -1.01 -3.14
CA LEU A 167 0.61 -1.71 -3.29
C LEU A 167 1.67 -0.82 -3.95
N THR A 168 1.34 -0.13 -5.03
CA THR A 168 2.28 0.80 -5.70
C THR A 168 2.60 2.03 -4.85
N THR A 169 1.65 2.52 -4.07
CA THR A 169 1.86 3.61 -3.10
C THR A 169 2.80 3.17 -1.97
N ILE A 170 2.57 1.98 -1.40
CA ILE A 170 3.41 1.41 -0.34
C ILE A 170 4.85 1.15 -0.85
N LEU A 171 5.00 0.75 -2.12
CA LEU A 171 6.32 0.62 -2.75
C LEU A 171 7.04 1.98 -2.76
N GLY A 172 6.37 3.07 -3.13
CA GLY A 172 6.92 4.42 -3.05
C GLY A 172 7.33 4.80 -1.62
N TYR A 173 6.51 4.48 -0.62
CA TYR A 173 6.84 4.69 0.79
C TYR A 173 8.03 3.85 1.25
N SER A 174 8.13 2.59 0.79
CA SER A 174 9.27 1.73 1.10
C SER A 174 10.58 2.28 0.55
N ALA A 175 10.56 2.91 -0.63
CA ALA A 175 11.73 3.61 -1.17
C ALA A 175 12.15 4.79 -0.29
N MET A 176 11.19 5.58 0.23
CA MET A 176 11.48 6.68 1.16
C MET A 176 12.05 6.19 2.49
N SER A 177 11.70 4.98 2.95
CA SER A 177 12.22 4.39 4.18
C SER A 177 13.75 4.21 4.16
N GLY A 178 14.35 4.15 2.97
CA GLY A 178 15.80 4.13 2.79
C GLY A 178 16.53 5.29 3.44
N ILE A 179 15.90 6.47 3.56
CA ILE A 179 16.49 7.68 4.21
C ILE A 179 16.78 7.43 5.70
N ILE A 180 15.92 6.67 6.38
CA ILE A 180 15.95 6.50 7.83
C ILE A 180 16.34 5.08 8.25
N GLY A 181 17.13 4.42 7.42
CA GLY A 181 17.72 3.13 7.75
C GLY A 181 16.89 1.91 7.37
N GLY A 182 15.92 2.05 6.48
CA GLY A 182 15.25 0.94 5.82
C GLY A 182 16.20 0.16 4.91
N GLY A 183 15.71 -0.89 4.27
CA GLY A 183 16.43 -1.69 3.27
C GLY A 183 15.97 -1.44 1.84
N GLY A 184 16.40 -2.32 0.94
CA GLY A 184 15.92 -2.40 -0.44
C GLY A 184 16.53 -1.39 -1.41
N LEU A 185 15.88 -1.27 -2.56
CA LEU A 185 16.34 -0.40 -3.65
C LEU A 185 16.34 1.08 -3.26
N GLY A 186 15.39 1.52 -2.42
CA GLY A 186 15.35 2.88 -1.92
C GLY A 186 16.62 3.27 -1.15
N LYS A 187 17.10 2.37 -0.30
CA LYS A 187 18.36 2.56 0.42
C LYS A 187 19.55 2.69 -0.54
N ILE A 188 19.64 1.81 -1.54
CA ILE A 188 20.72 1.88 -2.54
C ILE A 188 20.66 3.22 -3.28
N ALA A 189 19.46 3.63 -3.73
CA ALA A 189 19.30 4.90 -4.44
C ALA A 189 19.77 6.10 -3.61
N ILE A 190 19.45 6.12 -2.32
CA ILE A 190 19.79 7.23 -1.42
C ILE A 190 21.24 7.17 -0.98
N ASP A 191 21.73 6.02 -0.51
CA ASP A 191 23.12 5.87 0.00
C ASP A 191 24.15 6.16 -1.10
N TYR A 192 23.94 5.63 -2.28
CA TYR A 192 24.87 5.82 -3.38
C TYR A 192 24.60 7.09 -4.18
N GLY A 193 23.33 7.40 -4.45
CA GLY A 193 22.98 8.55 -5.27
C GLY A 193 23.08 9.87 -4.53
N TYR A 194 22.44 10.00 -3.37
CA TYR A 194 22.37 11.25 -2.63
C TYR A 194 23.60 11.47 -1.75
N TYR A 195 24.00 10.49 -0.93
CA TYR A 195 25.13 10.69 0.00
C TYR A 195 26.51 10.54 -0.65
N ARG A 196 26.64 9.68 -1.68
CA ARG A 196 27.93 9.42 -2.33
C ARG A 196 28.04 9.99 -3.74
N TYR A 197 27.00 10.68 -4.23
CA TYR A 197 26.96 11.33 -5.55
C TYR A 197 27.20 10.36 -6.73
N LYS A 198 26.87 9.06 -6.58
CA LYS A 198 27.00 8.03 -7.62
C LYS A 198 25.69 7.95 -8.42
N TYR A 199 25.45 8.94 -9.27
CA TYR A 199 24.17 9.11 -9.98
C TYR A 199 23.80 7.94 -10.87
N LEU A 200 24.77 7.24 -11.50
CA LEU A 200 24.48 6.07 -12.33
C LEU A 200 23.84 4.93 -11.52
N VAL A 201 24.34 4.68 -10.31
CA VAL A 201 23.78 3.67 -9.40
C VAL A 201 22.38 4.03 -8.99
N MET A 202 22.12 5.31 -8.66
CA MET A 202 20.80 5.80 -8.33
C MET A 202 19.83 5.61 -9.50
N LEU A 203 20.25 5.97 -10.71
CA LEU A 203 19.43 5.86 -11.91
C LEU A 203 19.05 4.40 -12.19
N VAL A 204 19.97 3.46 -12.06
CA VAL A 204 19.71 2.03 -12.20
C VAL A 204 18.71 1.55 -11.14
N ALA A 205 18.88 1.94 -9.87
CA ALA A 205 17.95 1.60 -8.81
C ALA A 205 16.52 2.15 -9.08
N VAL A 206 16.43 3.40 -9.57
CA VAL A 206 15.15 4.02 -9.96
C VAL A 206 14.50 3.28 -11.12
N VAL A 207 15.26 2.91 -12.16
CA VAL A 207 14.73 2.14 -13.30
C VAL A 207 14.16 0.80 -12.82
N ILE A 208 14.86 0.10 -11.92
CA ILE A 208 14.36 -1.16 -11.36
C ILE A 208 13.09 -0.93 -10.53
N LEU A 209 13.01 0.14 -9.73
CA LEU A 209 11.79 0.52 -8.99
C LEU A 209 10.61 0.76 -9.95
N VAL A 210 10.83 1.51 -11.03
CA VAL A 210 9.80 1.76 -12.06
C VAL A 210 9.32 0.45 -12.69
N LEU A 211 10.25 -0.46 -13.02
CA LEU A 211 9.89 -1.77 -13.57
C LEU A 211 9.05 -2.59 -12.59
N LEU A 212 9.40 -2.60 -11.29
CA LEU A 212 8.61 -3.26 -10.25
C LEU A 212 7.19 -2.67 -10.16
N VAL A 213 7.05 -1.34 -10.19
CA VAL A 213 5.74 -0.67 -10.21
C VAL A 213 4.93 -1.11 -11.43
N GLN A 214 5.54 -1.13 -12.63
CA GLN A 214 4.86 -1.54 -13.86
C GLN A 214 4.40 -3.00 -13.82
N VAL A 215 5.21 -3.89 -13.26
CA VAL A 215 4.83 -5.30 -13.07
C VAL A 215 3.61 -5.41 -12.14
N PHE A 216 3.64 -4.77 -10.97
CA PHE A 216 2.51 -4.80 -10.05
C PHE A 216 1.25 -4.20 -10.66
N GLN A 217 1.37 -3.07 -11.36
CA GLN A 217 0.25 -2.39 -11.97
C GLN A 217 -0.37 -3.20 -13.12
N SER A 218 0.47 -3.82 -13.95
CA SER A 218 0.02 -4.68 -15.05
C SER A 218 -0.70 -5.92 -14.53
N LEU A 219 -0.13 -6.58 -13.51
CA LEU A 219 -0.75 -7.74 -12.87
C LEU A 219 -2.09 -7.39 -12.21
N GLY A 220 -2.15 -6.28 -11.47
CA GLY A 220 -3.38 -5.83 -10.81
C GLY A 220 -4.48 -5.48 -11.81
N THR A 221 -4.14 -4.75 -12.88
CA THR A 221 -5.08 -4.41 -13.95
C THR A 221 -5.59 -5.67 -14.68
N TRP A 222 -4.71 -6.61 -14.95
CA TRP A 222 -5.08 -7.88 -15.58
C TRP A 222 -6.01 -8.70 -14.68
N LEU A 223 -5.71 -8.81 -13.38
CA LEU A 223 -6.55 -9.50 -12.40
C LEU A 223 -7.93 -8.84 -12.27
N SER A 224 -7.98 -7.51 -12.16
CA SER A 224 -9.24 -6.76 -12.07
C SER A 224 -10.13 -7.02 -13.27
N LYS A 225 -9.58 -6.91 -14.50
CA LYS A 225 -10.33 -7.20 -15.74
C LYS A 225 -10.81 -8.65 -15.84
N THR A 226 -10.01 -9.60 -15.35
CA THR A 226 -10.37 -11.03 -15.38
C THR A 226 -11.52 -11.34 -14.42
N CYS A 227 -11.57 -10.65 -13.28
CA CYS A 227 -12.62 -10.79 -12.28
C CYS A 227 -13.89 -9.99 -12.61
N ASP A 228 -13.82 -9.02 -13.51
CA ASP A 228 -14.97 -8.20 -13.91
C ASP A 228 -15.92 -9.01 -14.81
N LYS A 229 -17.05 -9.39 -14.22
CA LYS A 229 -18.12 -10.13 -14.92
C LYS A 229 -18.93 -9.23 -15.87
N ARG A 230 -18.90 -7.90 -15.66
CA ARG A 230 -19.68 -6.94 -16.47
C ARG A 230 -19.07 -6.76 -17.86
N LEU A 231 -17.78 -7.03 -18.03
CA LEU A 231 -17.07 -6.97 -19.31
C LEU A 231 -17.25 -8.24 -20.17
N LYS A 232 -17.90 -9.28 -19.64
CA LYS A 232 -18.12 -10.57 -20.33
C LYS A 232 -19.51 -10.71 -20.98
N GLN A 233 -20.28 -9.61 -21.01
CA GLN A 233 -21.58 -9.57 -21.71
C GLN A 233 -21.42 -8.83 -23.06
#